data_31ebfe45db1c19d321e701b752f3331e
#
_entry.id   31ebfe45db1c19d321e701b752f3331e
#
_cell.length_a   1.000
_cell.length_b   1.000
_cell.length_c   1.000
_cell.angle_alpha   90.00
_cell.angle_beta   90.00
_cell.angle_gamma   90.00
#
_symmetry.space_group_name_H-M   'P 1'
#
loop_
_entity.id
_entity.type
_entity.pdbx_description
1 polymer ?
#
loop_
_entity_poly.entity_id
_entity_poly.type
_entity_poly.pdbx_seq_one_letter_code
_entity_poly.pdbx_strand_id
1 'polypeptide(L)'
;MPHKKIIAALSLTALLLSGCSGGGSSTAEESFVIGSGVQTFINKGSRVKAPELSGMTLTGVNYTREPGKVAVVNVWASWCSPCRAEAPTLVALSEKYPDVQFIGILTRDNLVNAEAFVRAKNITYPTLIDDALLIGFKG
;
A
#
# COMPACT_ATOMS: atom_id res chain seq x y z
N MET A 1 -24.91 25.64 -58.62
CA MET A 1 -23.53 25.48 -58.06
C MET A 1 -23.59 25.24 -56.53
N PRO A 2 -24.02 24.05 -56.05
CA PRO A 2 -24.17 23.82 -54.61
C PRO A 2 -23.02 23.04 -53.95
N HIS A 3 -21.98 22.65 -54.70
CA HIS A 3 -20.95 21.75 -54.17
C HIS A 3 -19.83 22.41 -53.35
N LYS A 4 -19.70 23.76 -53.43
CA LYS A 4 -18.66 24.48 -52.64
C LYS A 4 -19.00 24.73 -51.19
N LYS A 5 -20.29 24.66 -50.80
CA LYS A 5 -20.73 24.88 -49.41
C LYS A 5 -20.70 23.61 -48.51
N ILE A 6 -20.65 22.44 -49.12
CA ILE A 6 -20.64 21.15 -48.41
C ILE A 6 -19.23 20.80 -47.94
N ILE A 7 -18.18 21.22 -48.63
CA ILE A 7 -16.80 20.94 -48.28
C ILE A 7 -16.34 21.76 -47.08
N ALA A 8 -16.88 22.96 -46.90
CA ALA A 8 -16.56 23.82 -45.72
C ALA A 8 -17.17 23.30 -44.39
N ALA A 9 -18.26 22.55 -44.45
CA ALA A 9 -18.92 22.01 -43.27
C ALA A 9 -18.25 20.73 -42.72
N LEU A 10 -17.59 19.92 -43.59
CA LEU A 10 -16.91 18.71 -43.16
C LEU A 10 -15.52 18.97 -42.50
N SER A 11 -14.91 20.11 -42.80
CA SER A 11 -13.58 20.43 -42.25
C SER A 11 -13.63 20.95 -40.82
N LEU A 12 -14.78 21.36 -40.33
CA LEU A 12 -14.93 21.93 -38.96
C LEU A 12 -15.25 20.85 -37.93
N THR A 13 -15.75 19.69 -38.35
CA THR A 13 -16.09 18.57 -37.44
C THR A 13 -14.88 17.67 -37.10
N ALA A 14 -13.80 17.77 -37.84
CA ALA A 14 -12.59 16.95 -37.59
C ALA A 14 -11.67 17.50 -36.47
N LEU A 15 -11.87 18.74 -36.03
CA LEU A 15 -11.02 19.36 -34.99
C LEU A 15 -11.51 19.14 -33.56
N LEU A 16 -12.66 18.51 -33.34
CA LEU A 16 -13.23 18.33 -32.00
C LEU A 16 -12.95 16.95 -31.37
N LEU A 17 -12.23 16.05 -32.06
CA LEU A 17 -11.92 14.71 -31.54
C LEU A 17 -10.47 14.51 -31.09
N SER A 18 -9.63 15.53 -31.07
CA SER A 18 -8.23 15.40 -30.61
C SER A 18 -8.03 15.80 -29.12
N GLY A 19 -9.08 15.82 -28.32
CA GLY A 19 -9.06 16.26 -26.95
C GLY A 19 -9.20 15.17 -25.90
N CYS A 20 -8.58 14.02 -26.06
CA CYS A 20 -8.45 13.01 -24.99
C CYS A 20 -7.08 12.34 -25.00
N SER A 21 -6.03 13.13 -24.95
CA SER A 21 -4.78 12.68 -24.36
C SER A 21 -4.85 13.06 -22.88
N GLY A 22 -5.41 12.15 -22.09
CA GLY A 22 -5.58 12.32 -20.66
C GLY A 22 -4.25 12.36 -19.94
N GLY A 23 -3.68 13.54 -19.83
CA GLY A 23 -2.80 13.87 -18.73
C GLY A 23 -3.69 13.99 -17.50
N GLY A 24 -3.88 12.92 -16.75
CA GLY A 24 -4.50 12.99 -15.43
C GLY A 24 -3.64 13.88 -14.56
N SER A 25 -4.04 15.10 -14.35
CA SER A 25 -3.50 15.94 -13.30
C SER A 25 -3.98 15.37 -11.98
N SER A 26 -3.16 14.57 -11.39
CA SER A 26 -3.29 13.97 -10.06
C SER A 26 -3.11 15.03 -8.98
N THR A 27 -4.10 15.87 -8.76
CA THR A 27 -4.12 16.79 -7.61
C THR A 27 -4.39 16.08 -6.29
N ALA A 28 -4.64 14.77 -6.31
CA ALA A 28 -4.77 13.92 -5.11
C ALA A 28 -3.45 13.26 -4.68
N GLU A 29 -2.38 13.40 -5.47
CA GLU A 29 -1.12 12.68 -5.23
C GLU A 29 -0.15 13.37 -4.29
N GLU A 30 -0.36 14.64 -3.94
CA GLU A 30 0.57 15.38 -3.07
C GLU A 30 0.54 14.96 -1.60
N SER A 31 -0.40 14.12 -1.18
CA SER A 31 -0.47 13.60 0.20
C SER A 31 0.11 12.21 0.38
N PHE A 32 0.47 11.53 -0.69
CA PHE A 32 1.09 10.22 -0.62
C PHE A 32 2.60 10.38 -0.82
N VAL A 33 3.37 10.06 0.19
CA VAL A 33 4.76 9.65 -0.03
C VAL A 33 4.66 8.36 -0.83
N ILE A 34 4.59 8.48 -2.14
CA ILE A 34 4.76 7.36 -3.05
C ILE A 34 6.19 6.91 -2.79
N GLY A 35 6.35 5.82 -2.04
CA GLY A 35 7.60 5.11 -2.06
C GLY A 35 7.96 4.91 -3.52
N SER A 36 9.23 5.01 -3.87
CA SER A 36 9.70 4.95 -5.27
C SER A 36 9.22 3.71 -6.04
N GLY A 37 8.48 2.80 -5.40
CA GLY A 37 8.07 1.51 -5.95
C GLY A 37 9.27 0.60 -6.27
N VAL A 38 10.47 1.00 -5.87
CA VAL A 38 11.70 0.24 -6.12
C VAL A 38 11.69 -0.99 -5.21
N GLN A 39 11.72 -2.15 -5.85
CA GLN A 39 11.94 -3.41 -5.14
C GLN A 39 13.45 -3.60 -4.97
N THR A 40 13.88 -3.76 -3.73
CA THR A 40 15.28 -4.07 -3.40
C THR A 40 15.40 -5.53 -3.01
N PHE A 41 16.19 -6.29 -3.77
CA PHE A 41 16.52 -7.68 -3.44
C PHE A 41 17.92 -7.73 -2.81
N ILE A 42 17.99 -8.20 -1.56
CA ILE A 42 19.25 -8.37 -0.85
C ILE A 42 19.66 -9.85 -0.96
N ASN A 43 20.80 -10.10 -1.60
CA ASN A 43 21.37 -11.43 -1.72
C ASN A 43 21.66 -12.05 -0.35
N LYS A 44 21.54 -13.37 -0.24
CA LYS A 44 21.68 -14.11 1.03
C LYS A 44 22.97 -13.75 1.80
N GLY A 45 24.11 -13.58 1.11
CA GLY A 45 25.39 -13.23 1.72
C GLY A 45 25.52 -11.77 2.19
N SER A 46 24.62 -10.88 1.75
CA SER A 46 24.60 -9.46 2.12
C SER A 46 23.50 -9.09 3.11
N ARG A 47 22.73 -10.09 3.56
CA ARG A 47 21.63 -9.85 4.51
C ARG A 47 22.17 -9.56 5.90
N VAL A 48 21.65 -8.52 6.51
CA VAL A 48 21.91 -8.21 7.93
C VAL A 48 20.86 -8.88 8.82
N LYS A 49 21.15 -8.96 10.12
CA LYS A 49 20.17 -9.43 11.10
C LYS A 49 18.91 -8.55 11.05
N ALA A 50 17.74 -9.17 10.92
CA ALA A 50 16.48 -8.44 10.97
C ALA A 50 16.30 -7.79 12.35
N PRO A 51 15.70 -6.58 12.41
CA PRO A 51 15.39 -5.93 13.68
C PRO A 51 14.45 -6.80 14.52
N GLU A 52 14.51 -6.62 15.83
CA GLU A 52 13.53 -7.20 16.72
C GLU A 52 12.19 -6.51 16.54
N LEU A 53 11.13 -7.31 16.43
CA LEU A 53 9.76 -6.84 16.34
C LEU A 53 9.00 -7.37 17.56
N SER A 54 8.81 -6.53 18.53
CA SER A 54 8.05 -6.83 19.73
C SER A 54 7.34 -5.59 20.23
N GLY A 55 6.18 -5.75 20.84
CA GLY A 55 5.41 -4.64 21.38
C GLY A 55 3.94 -4.97 21.53
N MET A 56 3.19 -3.97 21.96
CA MET A 56 1.74 -4.03 22.10
C MET A 56 1.09 -4.07 20.72
N THR A 57 0.10 -4.93 20.57
CA THR A 57 -0.75 -4.98 19.36
C THR A 57 -2.01 -4.15 19.53
N LEU A 58 -2.73 -3.91 18.43
CA LEU A 58 -4.07 -3.29 18.44
C LEU A 58 -5.08 -4.02 19.32
N THR A 59 -4.88 -5.31 19.57
CA THR A 59 -5.75 -6.12 20.44
C THR A 59 -5.37 -6.04 21.91
N GLY A 60 -4.35 -5.23 22.28
CA GLY A 60 -3.87 -5.09 23.64
C GLY A 60 -3.00 -6.25 24.16
N VAL A 61 -2.58 -7.14 23.26
CA VAL A 61 -1.72 -8.28 23.59
C VAL A 61 -0.28 -7.97 23.18
N ASN A 62 0.69 -8.30 24.03
CA ASN A 62 2.09 -8.23 23.65
C ASN A 62 2.43 -9.35 22.64
N TYR A 63 3.09 -8.94 21.58
CA TYR A 63 3.58 -9.84 20.54
C TYR A 63 5.10 -9.72 20.40
N THR A 64 5.75 -10.82 20.12
CA THR A 64 7.17 -10.86 19.77
C THR A 64 7.36 -11.79 18.58
N ARG A 65 8.04 -11.30 17.55
CA ARG A 65 8.38 -12.09 16.37
C ARG A 65 9.29 -13.28 16.75
N GLU A 66 8.94 -14.47 16.30
CA GLU A 66 9.78 -15.63 16.47
C GLU A 66 11.05 -15.55 15.61
N PRO A 67 12.24 -15.65 16.18
CA PRO A 67 13.46 -15.67 15.41
C PRO A 67 13.56 -16.96 14.57
N GLY A 68 14.27 -16.86 13.43
CA GLY A 68 14.49 -18.01 12.54
C GLY A 68 13.38 -18.30 11.54
N LYS A 69 12.18 -17.75 11.72
CA LYS A 69 11.09 -17.85 10.75
C LYS A 69 11.11 -16.68 9.77
N VAL A 70 10.62 -16.92 8.56
CA VAL A 70 10.38 -15.87 7.58
C VAL A 70 9.24 -14.97 8.10
N ALA A 71 9.40 -13.67 7.96
CA ALA A 71 8.36 -12.71 8.30
C ALA A 71 8.07 -11.77 7.13
N VAL A 72 6.79 -11.49 6.92
CA VAL A 72 6.29 -10.41 6.06
C VAL A 72 5.87 -9.29 6.99
N VAL A 73 6.52 -8.13 6.88
CA VAL A 73 6.22 -6.95 7.67
C VAL A 73 5.50 -5.95 6.79
N ASN A 74 4.26 -5.65 7.13
CA ASN A 74 3.43 -4.67 6.42
C ASN A 74 3.29 -3.40 7.25
N VAL A 75 3.78 -2.27 6.74
CA VAL A 75 3.59 -0.95 7.35
C VAL A 75 2.36 -0.31 6.75
N TRP A 76 1.39 0.06 7.57
CA TRP A 76 0.11 0.51 7.08
C TRP A 76 -0.58 1.57 7.95
N ALA A 77 -1.57 2.22 7.38
CA ALA A 77 -2.51 3.09 8.08
C ALA A 77 -3.91 2.96 7.47
N SER A 78 -4.96 3.23 8.23
CA SER A 78 -6.34 3.12 7.75
C SER A 78 -6.69 4.12 6.63
N TRP A 79 -6.05 5.26 6.62
CA TRP A 79 -6.18 6.31 5.60
C TRP A 79 -5.36 6.05 4.33
N CYS A 80 -4.42 5.10 4.35
CA CYS A 80 -3.52 4.79 3.25
C CYS A 80 -4.28 4.02 2.14
N SER A 81 -4.49 4.65 0.99
CA SER A 81 -5.26 4.05 -0.11
C SER A 81 -4.64 2.76 -0.67
N PRO A 82 -3.34 2.69 -1.01
CA PRO A 82 -2.73 1.44 -1.45
C PRO A 82 -2.78 0.35 -0.37
N CYS A 83 -2.61 0.70 0.92
CA CYS A 83 -2.73 -0.28 2.00
C CYS A 83 -4.14 -0.91 2.05
N ARG A 84 -5.17 -0.11 1.77
CA ARG A 84 -6.57 -0.58 1.69
C ARG A 84 -6.79 -1.55 0.53
N ALA A 85 -6.08 -1.36 -0.57
CA ALA A 85 -6.18 -2.21 -1.75
C ALA A 85 -5.44 -3.54 -1.56
N GLU A 86 -4.28 -3.55 -0.90
CA GLU A 86 -3.46 -4.74 -0.71
C GLU A 86 -3.91 -5.63 0.48
N ALA A 87 -4.62 -5.08 1.46
CA ALA A 87 -5.01 -5.79 2.66
C ALA A 87 -5.69 -7.15 2.42
N PRO A 88 -6.66 -7.30 1.49
CA PRO A 88 -7.27 -8.61 1.22
C PRO A 88 -6.27 -9.64 0.71
N THR A 89 -5.29 -9.21 -0.09
CA THR A 89 -4.22 -10.09 -0.60
C THR A 89 -3.31 -10.56 0.53
N LEU A 90 -2.93 -9.67 1.44
CA LEU A 90 -2.09 -10.01 2.58
C LEU A 90 -2.82 -10.97 3.55
N VAL A 91 -4.11 -10.78 3.76
CA VAL A 91 -4.94 -11.71 4.56
C VAL A 91 -4.93 -13.09 3.92
N ALA A 92 -5.25 -13.19 2.63
CA ALA A 92 -5.26 -14.47 1.91
C ALA A 92 -3.88 -15.17 1.93
N LEU A 93 -2.79 -14.40 1.82
CA LEU A 93 -1.44 -14.93 1.91
C LEU A 93 -1.09 -15.41 3.32
N SER A 94 -1.53 -14.71 4.36
CA SER A 94 -1.29 -15.12 5.75
C SER A 94 -1.99 -16.44 6.09
N GLU A 95 -3.17 -16.67 5.55
CA GLU A 95 -3.90 -17.92 5.70
C GLU A 95 -3.26 -19.05 4.89
N LYS A 96 -2.79 -18.74 3.69
CA LYS A 96 -2.16 -19.71 2.79
C LYS A 96 -0.80 -20.20 3.27
N TYR A 97 -0.05 -19.35 3.96
CA TYR A 97 1.32 -19.64 4.40
C TYR A 97 1.47 -19.53 5.93
N PRO A 98 0.92 -20.50 6.70
CA PRO A 98 0.90 -20.45 8.17
C PRO A 98 2.30 -20.49 8.81
N ASP A 99 3.31 -20.98 8.10
CA ASP A 99 4.70 -20.99 8.56
C ASP A 99 5.41 -19.64 8.41
N VAL A 100 4.80 -18.70 7.70
CA VAL A 100 5.29 -17.33 7.52
C VAL A 100 4.60 -16.42 8.52
N GLN A 101 5.37 -15.64 9.27
CA GLN A 101 4.82 -14.67 10.20
C GLN A 101 4.40 -13.40 9.44
N PHE A 102 3.11 -13.11 9.39
CA PHE A 102 2.62 -11.82 8.91
C PHE A 102 2.48 -10.88 10.11
N ILE A 103 3.03 -9.68 10.00
CA ILE A 103 3.07 -8.69 11.08
C ILE A 103 2.75 -7.32 10.49
N GLY A 104 1.71 -6.67 11.00
CA GLY A 104 1.43 -5.28 10.70
C GLY A 104 2.22 -4.34 11.63
N ILE A 105 2.62 -3.19 11.12
CA ILE A 105 3.08 -2.06 11.93
C ILE A 105 2.19 -0.88 11.58
N LEU A 106 1.43 -0.41 12.56
CA LEU A 106 0.59 0.76 12.43
C LEU A 106 1.46 2.01 12.48
N THR A 107 1.29 2.93 11.53
CA THR A 107 2.04 4.19 11.53
C THR A 107 1.11 5.39 11.37
N ARG A 108 1.30 6.42 12.21
CA ARG A 108 0.64 7.73 12.10
C ARG A 108 -0.89 7.64 11.94
N ASP A 109 -1.53 6.76 12.72
CA ASP A 109 -2.97 6.54 12.62
C ASP A 109 -3.65 6.65 13.98
N ASN A 110 -4.96 6.86 13.95
CA ASN A 110 -5.81 6.81 15.13
C ASN A 110 -6.21 5.35 15.41
N LEU A 111 -6.08 4.91 16.65
CA LEU A 111 -6.34 3.52 17.03
C LEU A 111 -7.78 3.08 16.71
N VAL A 112 -8.77 3.96 16.91
CA VAL A 112 -10.18 3.64 16.62
C VAL A 112 -10.39 3.38 15.12
N ASN A 113 -9.78 4.21 14.27
CA ASN A 113 -9.83 4.03 12.81
C ASN A 113 -9.09 2.77 12.37
N ALA A 114 -7.92 2.51 12.97
CA ALA A 114 -7.12 1.32 12.70
C ALA A 114 -7.88 0.04 13.07
N GLU A 115 -8.51 -0.01 14.24
CA GLU A 115 -9.35 -1.13 14.66
C GLU A 115 -10.54 -1.35 13.73
N ALA A 116 -11.22 -0.26 13.32
CA ALA A 116 -12.32 -0.35 12.37
C ALA A 116 -11.85 -0.91 11.02
N PHE A 117 -10.66 -0.50 10.57
CA PHE A 117 -10.05 -1.01 9.35
C PHE A 117 -9.70 -2.51 9.46
N VAL A 118 -9.07 -2.94 10.55
CA VAL A 118 -8.74 -4.35 10.81
C VAL A 118 -10.00 -5.21 10.75
N ARG A 119 -11.09 -4.79 11.42
CA ARG A 119 -12.38 -5.49 11.35
C ARG A 119 -12.96 -5.52 9.93
N ALA A 120 -12.97 -4.39 9.24
CA ALA A 120 -13.55 -4.28 7.90
C ALA A 120 -12.78 -5.09 6.83
N LYS A 121 -11.48 -5.33 7.04
CA LYS A 121 -10.62 -6.08 6.12
C LYS A 121 -10.32 -7.50 6.58
N ASN A 122 -10.90 -7.92 7.72
CA ASN A 122 -10.67 -9.24 8.32
C ASN A 122 -9.17 -9.53 8.53
N ILE A 123 -8.39 -8.55 8.97
CA ILE A 123 -6.97 -8.73 9.24
C ILE A 123 -6.83 -9.57 10.51
N THR A 124 -6.25 -10.75 10.40
CA THR A 124 -6.10 -11.72 11.49
C THR A 124 -4.70 -11.75 12.07
N TYR A 125 -3.70 -11.28 11.33
CA TYR A 125 -2.32 -11.24 11.81
C TYR A 125 -2.09 -10.06 12.77
N PRO A 126 -1.14 -10.19 13.73
CA PRO A 126 -0.88 -9.18 14.74
C PRO A 126 -0.43 -7.86 14.09
N THR A 127 -0.93 -6.74 14.60
CA THR A 127 -0.48 -5.40 14.23
C THR A 127 0.07 -4.68 15.45
N LEU A 128 1.36 -4.34 15.40
CA LEU A 128 2.05 -3.55 16.42
C LEU A 128 1.68 -2.08 16.27
N ILE A 129 1.52 -1.39 17.40
CA ILE A 129 1.08 0.02 17.44
C ILE A 129 2.24 1.01 17.62
N ASP A 130 3.47 0.52 17.68
CA ASP A 130 4.67 1.32 17.87
C ASP A 130 5.41 1.53 16.54
N ASP A 131 5.27 2.69 15.94
CA ASP A 131 5.95 3.06 14.71
C ASP A 131 7.44 3.39 14.89
N ALA A 132 7.92 3.54 16.13
CA ALA A 132 9.34 3.65 16.42
C ALA A 132 10.12 2.39 16.01
N LEU A 133 9.45 1.24 15.90
CA LEU A 133 10.02 0.01 15.36
C LEU A 133 10.55 0.18 13.94
N LEU A 134 10.00 1.13 13.16
CA LEU A 134 10.42 1.41 11.79
C LEU A 134 11.85 1.96 11.71
N ILE A 135 12.37 2.56 12.78
CA ILE A 135 13.75 3.07 12.84
C ILE A 135 14.78 1.94 12.68
N GLY A 136 14.41 0.72 13.09
CA GLY A 136 15.25 -0.48 12.95
C GLY A 136 15.40 -0.98 11.51
N PHE A 137 14.49 -0.58 10.62
CA PHE A 137 14.53 -0.97 9.20
C PHE A 137 15.33 0.08 8.42
N LYS A 138 16.54 -0.29 8.03
CA LYS A 138 17.36 0.51 7.11
C LYS A 138 16.97 0.09 5.70
N GLY A 139 16.36 1.04 4.95
CA GLY A 139 16.07 0.89 3.52
C GLY A 139 17.33 0.98 2.67
#